data_b4fbfb609bb97b435b1234a57e475a76
#
_entry.id   b4fbfb609bb97b435b1234a57e475a76
#
_cell.length_a   1.000
_cell.length_b   1.000
_cell.length_c   1.000
_cell.angle_alpha   90.00
_cell.angle_beta   90.00
_cell.angle_gamma   90.00
#
_symmetry.space_group_name_H-M   'P 1'
#
loop_
_entity.id
_entity.type
_entity.pdbx_description
1 polymer ?
#
loop_
_entity_poly.entity_id
_entity_poly.type
_entity_poly.pdbx_seq_one_letter_code
_entity_poly.pdbx_strand_id
1 'polypeptide(L)'
;LKVGTNEQVSGQTEYANSIIDTVKEVMNVSDRYKENLANAGLEYSEKVVNEQAKIVSNAISYFIVNQSSEIRSPINIVQDGIGQSMNAFTPLQMANYVATLANGGTRYKVSIVDKITSPDGEVIQEYTPEVLDQIDIPADVLQAIKEGMRRVNTSPSNATNYALFANFPIEVAGKTGTADFGTQEQYDYQGRKAYANYISFAPMDNPKIAIFSTIYDGNRGANSAFVHKAIYEAYFKDELLQINPNY
;
A
#
# COMPACT_ATOMS: atom_id res chain seq x y z
N LEU A 1 -30.46 -9.50 6.73
CA LEU A 1 -30.35 -9.38 5.27
C LEU A 1 -31.32 -8.27 4.84
N LYS A 2 -30.82 -7.08 4.48
CA LYS A 2 -31.63 -6.07 3.79
C LYS A 2 -31.86 -6.59 2.38
N VAL A 3 -33.10 -6.93 2.06
CA VAL A 3 -33.50 -7.26 0.69
C VAL A 3 -33.47 -5.94 -0.09
N GLY A 4 -32.61 -5.83 -1.11
CA GLY A 4 -32.57 -4.66 -1.99
C GLY A 4 -33.88 -4.49 -2.79
N THR A 5 -34.05 -3.31 -3.37
CA THR A 5 -35.18 -3.05 -4.29
C THR A 5 -35.03 -3.91 -5.57
N ASN A 6 -36.14 -4.16 -6.27
CA ASN A 6 -36.08 -4.93 -7.52
C ASN A 6 -35.12 -4.32 -8.56
N GLU A 7 -35.00 -3.00 -8.61
CA GLU A 7 -34.06 -2.29 -9.50
C GLU A 7 -32.60 -2.56 -9.09
N GLN A 8 -32.28 -2.60 -7.80
CA GLN A 8 -30.95 -2.92 -7.32
C GLN A 8 -30.57 -4.37 -7.64
N VAL A 9 -31.50 -5.32 -7.48
CA VAL A 9 -31.27 -6.74 -7.81
C VAL A 9 -31.06 -6.91 -9.32
N SER A 10 -31.84 -6.24 -10.15
CA SER A 10 -31.70 -6.26 -11.61
C SER A 10 -30.34 -5.68 -12.04
N GLY A 11 -29.95 -4.53 -11.49
CA GLY A 11 -28.67 -3.90 -11.80
C GLY A 11 -27.47 -4.75 -11.35
N GLN A 12 -27.57 -5.45 -10.21
CA GLN A 12 -26.54 -6.38 -9.76
C GLN A 12 -26.35 -7.54 -10.72
N THR A 13 -27.45 -8.15 -11.19
CA THR A 13 -27.40 -9.27 -12.12
C THR A 13 -26.82 -8.85 -13.48
N GLU A 14 -27.24 -7.72 -14.00
CA GLU A 14 -26.74 -7.17 -15.25
C GLU A 14 -25.23 -6.86 -15.18
N TYR A 15 -24.79 -6.20 -14.11
CA TYR A 15 -23.39 -5.90 -13.90
C TYR A 15 -22.56 -7.19 -13.72
N ALA A 16 -23.04 -8.16 -12.92
CA ALA A 16 -22.35 -9.44 -12.75
C ALA A 16 -22.14 -10.17 -14.09
N ASN A 17 -23.18 -10.17 -14.94
CA ASN A 17 -23.10 -10.79 -16.27
C ASN A 17 -22.12 -10.04 -17.18
N SER A 18 -22.01 -8.71 -17.07
CA SER A 18 -21.11 -7.91 -17.90
C SER A 18 -19.62 -8.14 -17.60
N ILE A 19 -19.27 -8.55 -16.37
CA ILE A 19 -17.88 -8.74 -15.94
C ILE A 19 -17.45 -10.20 -15.89
N ILE A 20 -18.37 -11.16 -16.05
CA ILE A 20 -18.09 -12.59 -15.82
C ILE A 20 -16.95 -13.14 -16.68
N ASP A 21 -16.88 -12.71 -17.94
CA ASP A 21 -15.85 -13.19 -18.86
C ASP A 21 -14.48 -12.61 -18.51
N THR A 22 -14.40 -11.35 -18.12
CA THR A 22 -13.17 -10.75 -17.58
C THR A 22 -12.69 -11.47 -16.32
N VAL A 23 -13.61 -11.83 -15.42
CA VAL A 23 -13.26 -12.61 -14.22
C VAL A 23 -12.71 -13.99 -14.59
N LYS A 24 -13.29 -14.67 -15.58
CA LYS A 24 -12.76 -15.94 -16.09
C LYS A 24 -11.37 -15.80 -16.68
N GLU A 25 -11.15 -14.77 -17.49
CA GLU A 25 -9.83 -14.50 -18.07
C GLU A 25 -8.77 -14.33 -16.98
N VAL A 26 -9.04 -13.51 -15.97
CA VAL A 26 -8.14 -13.33 -14.82
C VAL A 26 -7.89 -14.64 -14.08
N MET A 27 -8.92 -15.44 -13.83
CA MET A 27 -8.79 -16.75 -13.17
C MET A 27 -7.93 -17.72 -13.99
N ASN A 28 -8.09 -17.74 -15.30
CA ASN A 28 -7.36 -18.64 -16.19
C ASN A 28 -5.86 -18.34 -16.25
N VAL A 29 -5.46 -17.08 -16.14
CA VAL A 29 -4.04 -16.67 -16.19
C VAL A 29 -3.40 -16.58 -14.80
N SER A 30 -4.17 -16.62 -13.73
CA SER A 30 -3.67 -16.45 -12.36
C SER A 30 -3.15 -17.76 -11.76
N ASP A 31 -1.84 -17.88 -11.61
CA ASP A 31 -1.23 -19.02 -10.93
C ASP A 31 -1.65 -19.09 -9.46
N ARG A 32 -1.78 -17.93 -8.79
CA ARG A 32 -2.30 -17.85 -7.43
C ARG A 32 -3.71 -18.42 -7.29
N TYR A 33 -4.57 -18.20 -8.29
CA TYR A 33 -5.91 -18.78 -8.27
C TYR A 33 -5.84 -20.31 -8.37
N LYS A 34 -4.98 -20.84 -9.24
CA LYS A 34 -4.77 -22.30 -9.39
C LYS A 34 -4.20 -22.92 -8.10
N GLU A 35 -3.25 -22.27 -7.47
CA GLU A 35 -2.73 -22.69 -6.14
C GLU A 35 -3.82 -22.70 -5.07
N ASN A 36 -4.66 -21.66 -5.02
CA ASN A 36 -5.77 -21.59 -4.07
C ASN A 36 -6.79 -22.70 -4.28
N LEU A 37 -7.09 -23.06 -5.54
CA LEU A 37 -7.95 -24.22 -5.84
C LEU A 37 -7.33 -25.53 -5.33
N ALA A 38 -6.05 -25.76 -5.61
CA ALA A 38 -5.33 -26.95 -5.15
C ALA A 38 -5.33 -27.04 -3.60
N ASN A 39 -5.08 -25.92 -2.90
CA ASN A 39 -5.14 -25.85 -1.44
C ASN A 39 -6.54 -26.11 -0.87
N ALA A 40 -7.59 -25.77 -1.64
CA ALA A 40 -8.98 -26.07 -1.31
C ALA A 40 -9.41 -27.51 -1.70
N GLY A 41 -8.50 -28.32 -2.26
CA GLY A 41 -8.82 -29.67 -2.74
C GLY A 41 -9.67 -29.69 -4.00
N LEU A 42 -9.68 -28.62 -4.77
CA LEU A 42 -10.41 -28.51 -6.03
C LEU A 42 -9.44 -28.64 -7.23
N GLU A 43 -9.85 -29.45 -8.17
CA GLU A 43 -9.09 -29.58 -9.42
C GLU A 43 -9.42 -28.43 -10.38
N TYR A 44 -8.39 -27.83 -10.98
CA TYR A 44 -8.57 -26.78 -11.99
C TYR A 44 -9.25 -27.36 -13.24
N SER A 45 -10.44 -26.87 -13.55
CA SER A 45 -11.20 -27.23 -14.72
C SER A 45 -12.09 -26.08 -15.19
N GLU A 46 -12.49 -26.10 -16.46
CA GLU A 46 -13.39 -25.09 -17.02
C GLU A 46 -14.72 -25.00 -16.24
N LYS A 47 -15.24 -26.13 -15.77
CA LYS A 47 -16.44 -26.19 -14.95
C LYS A 47 -16.25 -25.44 -13.64
N VAL A 48 -15.15 -25.69 -12.92
CA VAL A 48 -14.83 -25.02 -11.67
C VAL A 48 -14.60 -23.53 -11.89
N VAL A 49 -13.88 -23.13 -12.93
CA VAL A 49 -13.69 -21.71 -13.28
C VAL A 49 -15.02 -21.04 -13.57
N ASN A 50 -15.92 -21.65 -14.33
CA ASN A 50 -17.22 -21.08 -14.63
C ASN A 50 -18.13 -20.91 -13.38
N GLU A 51 -18.11 -21.88 -12.47
CA GLU A 51 -18.86 -21.81 -11.21
C GLU A 51 -18.29 -20.73 -10.28
N GLN A 52 -16.98 -20.69 -10.11
CA GLN A 52 -16.31 -19.72 -9.27
C GLN A 52 -16.41 -18.29 -9.85
N ALA A 53 -16.30 -18.12 -11.16
CA ALA A 53 -16.46 -16.83 -11.81
C ALA A 53 -17.85 -16.23 -11.56
N LYS A 54 -18.92 -17.05 -11.57
CA LYS A 54 -20.27 -16.58 -11.21
C LYS A 54 -20.34 -16.07 -9.78
N ILE A 55 -19.74 -16.82 -8.83
CA ILE A 55 -19.73 -16.43 -7.42
C ILE A 55 -18.99 -15.12 -7.24
N VAL A 56 -17.79 -14.99 -7.83
CA VAL A 56 -16.95 -13.80 -7.72
C VAL A 56 -17.59 -12.60 -8.42
N SER A 57 -18.13 -12.78 -9.64
CA SER A 57 -18.83 -11.71 -10.37
C SER A 57 -20.03 -11.19 -9.60
N ASN A 58 -20.81 -12.07 -8.98
CA ASN A 58 -21.93 -11.66 -8.12
C ASN A 58 -21.48 -10.92 -6.87
N ALA A 59 -20.39 -11.36 -6.23
CA ALA A 59 -19.83 -10.68 -5.05
C ALA A 59 -19.32 -9.28 -5.39
N ILE A 60 -18.60 -9.13 -6.51
CA ILE A 60 -18.12 -7.83 -7.01
C ILE A 60 -19.32 -6.94 -7.35
N SER A 61 -20.30 -7.46 -8.07
CA SER A 61 -21.51 -6.71 -8.45
C SER A 61 -22.30 -6.25 -7.23
N TYR A 62 -22.49 -7.11 -6.25
CA TYR A 62 -23.16 -6.77 -5.00
C TYR A 62 -22.46 -5.58 -4.32
N PHE A 63 -21.13 -5.64 -4.22
CA PHE A 63 -20.35 -4.55 -3.62
C PHE A 63 -20.49 -3.26 -4.41
N ILE A 64 -20.26 -3.29 -5.73
CA ILE A 64 -20.28 -2.08 -6.58
C ILE A 64 -21.67 -1.44 -6.64
N VAL A 65 -22.73 -2.22 -6.82
CA VAL A 65 -24.09 -1.68 -6.93
C VAL A 65 -24.57 -1.11 -5.59
N ASN A 66 -24.25 -1.76 -4.46
CA ASN A 66 -24.61 -1.23 -3.16
C ASN A 66 -23.79 -0.01 -2.75
N GLN A 67 -22.55 0.12 -3.23
CA GLN A 67 -21.69 1.27 -2.98
C GLN A 67 -21.74 2.33 -4.09
N SER A 68 -22.58 2.13 -5.10
CA SER A 68 -22.59 2.99 -6.30
C SER A 68 -22.89 4.47 -6.00
N SER A 69 -23.73 4.74 -5.01
CA SER A 69 -24.01 6.12 -4.57
C SER A 69 -22.79 6.78 -3.91
N GLU A 70 -22.01 6.02 -3.17
CA GLU A 70 -20.77 6.48 -2.53
C GLU A 70 -19.64 6.62 -3.56
N ILE A 71 -19.47 5.62 -4.44
CA ILE A 71 -18.44 5.62 -5.49
C ILE A 71 -18.62 6.81 -6.45
N ARG A 72 -19.88 7.14 -6.79
CA ARG A 72 -20.23 8.26 -7.70
C ARG A 72 -20.39 9.59 -6.99
N SER A 73 -20.27 9.64 -5.68
CA SER A 73 -20.40 10.89 -4.95
C SER A 73 -19.26 11.85 -5.31
N PRO A 74 -19.55 13.09 -5.73
CA PRO A 74 -18.51 14.06 -6.04
C PRO A 74 -17.52 14.30 -4.89
N ILE A 75 -17.98 14.22 -3.65
CA ILE A 75 -17.11 14.38 -2.47
C ILE A 75 -16.11 13.23 -2.35
N ASN A 76 -16.52 11.99 -2.63
CA ASN A 76 -15.64 10.83 -2.58
C ASN A 76 -14.59 10.88 -3.69
N ILE A 77 -14.97 11.33 -4.90
CA ILE A 77 -14.01 11.54 -6.00
C ILE A 77 -12.93 12.56 -5.60
N VAL A 78 -13.33 13.66 -4.97
CA VAL A 78 -12.37 14.65 -4.47
C VAL A 78 -11.49 14.08 -3.34
N GLN A 79 -12.08 13.33 -2.42
CA GLN A 79 -11.35 12.69 -1.32
C GLN A 79 -10.38 11.61 -1.80
N ASP A 80 -10.72 10.85 -2.85
CA ASP A 80 -9.81 9.90 -3.48
C ASP A 80 -8.54 10.58 -4.02
N GLY A 81 -8.69 11.80 -4.55
CA GLY A 81 -7.56 12.61 -5.02
C GLY A 81 -6.54 12.97 -3.95
N ILE A 82 -6.91 12.93 -2.66
CA ILE A 82 -6.02 13.15 -1.51
C ILE A 82 -5.70 11.86 -0.74
N GLY A 83 -6.10 10.69 -1.28
CA GLY A 83 -5.84 9.38 -0.69
C GLY A 83 -6.76 9.00 0.48
N GLN A 84 -7.92 9.65 0.58
CA GLN A 84 -8.99 9.30 1.52
C GLN A 84 -10.15 8.56 0.83
N SER A 85 -11.37 8.64 1.34
CA SER A 85 -12.56 7.97 0.83
C SER A 85 -12.49 6.44 1.00
N MET A 86 -12.73 5.68 -0.07
CA MET A 86 -12.81 4.22 -0.03
C MET A 86 -11.45 3.51 -0.12
N ASN A 87 -10.36 4.25 -0.15
CA ASN A 87 -9.02 3.68 -0.19
C ASN A 87 -8.72 2.84 1.07
N ALA A 88 -8.41 1.56 0.89
CA ALA A 88 -8.11 0.62 1.96
C ALA A 88 -6.92 -0.25 1.58
N PHE A 89 -5.72 0.18 1.95
CA PHE A 89 -4.47 -0.51 1.67
C PHE A 89 -3.86 -1.07 2.96
N THR A 90 -3.29 -2.26 2.86
CA THR A 90 -2.49 -2.80 3.97
C THR A 90 -1.16 -2.06 4.09
N PRO A 91 -0.55 -2.00 5.28
CA PRO A 91 0.79 -1.42 5.45
C PRO A 91 1.83 -2.01 4.50
N LEU A 92 1.76 -3.31 4.22
CA LEU A 92 2.67 -3.99 3.29
C LEU A 92 2.49 -3.54 1.85
N GLN A 93 1.25 -3.31 1.40
CA GLN A 93 0.97 -2.76 0.07
C GLN A 93 1.55 -1.35 -0.06
N MET A 94 1.40 -0.52 0.97
CA MET A 94 1.94 0.84 0.98
C MET A 94 3.47 0.85 1.01
N ALA A 95 4.11 -0.03 1.78
CA ALA A 95 5.57 -0.17 1.78
C ALA A 95 6.09 -0.61 0.40
N ASN A 96 5.42 -1.58 -0.25
CA ASN A 96 5.78 -2.02 -1.61
C ASN A 96 5.56 -0.93 -2.66
N TYR A 97 4.49 -0.13 -2.54
CA TYR A 97 4.27 1.05 -3.37
C TYR A 97 5.42 2.05 -3.26
N VAL A 98 5.85 2.37 -2.03
CA VAL A 98 6.96 3.29 -1.79
C VAL A 98 8.28 2.72 -2.33
N ALA A 99 8.53 1.42 -2.14
CA ALA A 99 9.70 0.74 -2.69
C ALA A 99 9.72 0.80 -4.24
N THR A 100 8.56 0.59 -4.87
CA THR A 100 8.41 0.68 -6.32
C THR A 100 8.69 2.09 -6.83
N LEU A 101 8.20 3.12 -6.16
CA LEU A 101 8.49 4.52 -6.48
C LEU A 101 9.97 4.84 -6.30
N ALA A 102 10.55 4.40 -5.18
CA ALA A 102 11.93 4.68 -4.83
C ALA A 102 12.93 4.09 -5.83
N ASN A 103 12.66 2.87 -6.32
CA ASN A 103 13.54 2.14 -7.24
C ASN A 103 13.33 2.47 -8.74
N GLY A 104 12.44 3.41 -9.07
CA GLY A 104 12.22 3.82 -10.46
C GLY A 104 11.11 3.07 -11.19
N GLY A 105 10.17 2.43 -10.46
CA GLY A 105 8.97 1.82 -11.04
C GLY A 105 8.95 0.29 -11.08
N THR A 106 10.00 -0.38 -10.62
CA THR A 106 10.04 -1.84 -10.58
C THR A 106 9.28 -2.37 -9.37
N ARG A 107 8.19 -3.10 -9.59
CA ARG A 107 7.42 -3.73 -8.52
C ARG A 107 7.83 -5.18 -8.34
N TYR A 108 8.34 -5.50 -7.16
CA TYR A 108 8.74 -6.85 -6.79
C TYR A 108 7.67 -7.58 -6.00
N LYS A 109 7.65 -8.90 -6.14
CA LYS A 109 6.91 -9.79 -5.25
C LYS A 109 7.52 -9.70 -3.84
N VAL A 110 6.67 -9.46 -2.86
CA VAL A 110 7.12 -9.34 -1.48
C VAL A 110 7.38 -10.74 -0.91
N SER A 111 8.53 -10.92 -0.27
CA SER A 111 8.90 -12.11 0.51
C SER A 111 9.45 -11.68 1.87
N ILE A 112 9.14 -12.45 2.91
CA ILE A 112 9.75 -12.34 4.23
C ILE A 112 10.87 -13.36 4.43
N VAL A 113 11.03 -14.29 3.48
CA VAL A 113 12.10 -15.29 3.51
C VAL A 113 13.21 -14.81 2.58
N ASP A 114 14.39 -14.62 3.13
CA ASP A 114 15.61 -14.31 2.40
C ASP A 114 16.29 -15.59 1.92
N LYS A 115 16.51 -16.53 2.84
CA LYS A 115 17.13 -17.82 2.54
C LYS A 115 16.73 -18.90 3.55
N ILE A 116 16.90 -20.12 3.14
CA ILE A 116 16.79 -21.30 4.00
C ILE A 116 18.18 -21.91 4.16
N THR A 117 18.60 -22.13 5.39
CA THR A 117 19.90 -22.73 5.70
C THR A 117 19.74 -24.06 6.42
N SER A 118 20.71 -24.96 6.28
CA SER A 118 20.86 -26.14 7.10
C SER A 118 21.22 -25.73 8.56
N PRO A 119 21.12 -26.64 9.53
CA PRO A 119 21.58 -26.39 10.90
C PRO A 119 23.07 -25.99 10.98
N ASP A 120 23.87 -26.42 10.03
CA ASP A 120 25.31 -26.11 9.93
C ASP A 120 25.62 -24.80 9.22
N GLY A 121 24.56 -24.07 8.78
CA GLY A 121 24.67 -22.75 8.16
C GLY A 121 24.83 -22.77 6.63
N GLU A 122 24.84 -23.92 5.99
CA GLU A 122 24.87 -24.02 4.52
C GLU A 122 23.56 -23.52 3.92
N VAL A 123 23.63 -22.70 2.85
CA VAL A 123 22.46 -22.20 2.14
C VAL A 123 21.85 -23.32 1.31
N ILE A 124 20.63 -23.75 1.69
CA ILE A 124 19.86 -24.74 0.96
C ILE A 124 19.08 -24.09 -0.19
N GLN A 125 18.51 -22.92 0.08
CA GLN A 125 17.73 -22.15 -0.90
C GLN A 125 17.86 -20.66 -0.59
N GLU A 126 18.06 -19.86 -1.61
CA GLU A 126 18.09 -18.40 -1.53
C GLU A 126 16.88 -17.81 -2.29
N TYR A 127 16.30 -16.75 -1.73
CA TYR A 127 15.22 -16.04 -2.39
C TYR A 127 15.78 -15.18 -3.53
N THR A 128 15.24 -15.39 -4.73
CA THR A 128 15.53 -14.52 -5.87
C THR A 128 14.38 -13.54 -6.07
N PRO A 129 14.65 -12.22 -6.07
CA PRO A 129 13.61 -11.22 -6.28
C PRO A 129 12.87 -11.44 -7.62
N GLU A 130 11.56 -11.58 -7.55
CA GLU A 130 10.68 -11.76 -8.70
C GLU A 130 10.05 -10.41 -9.08
N VAL A 131 10.28 -9.95 -10.31
CA VAL A 131 9.65 -8.73 -10.84
C VAL A 131 8.22 -9.09 -11.25
N LEU A 132 7.25 -8.41 -10.64
CA LEU A 132 5.83 -8.56 -10.98
C LEU A 132 5.39 -7.58 -12.05
N ASP A 133 6.01 -6.39 -12.09
CA ASP A 133 5.59 -5.31 -12.97
C ASP A 133 6.67 -4.24 -13.10
N GLN A 134 6.64 -3.50 -14.20
CA GLN A 134 7.51 -2.36 -14.45
C GLN A 134 6.65 -1.17 -14.88
N ILE A 135 6.57 -0.16 -14.01
CA ILE A 135 5.85 1.08 -14.29
C ILE A 135 6.81 2.03 -15.01
N ASP A 136 6.45 2.43 -16.21
CA ASP A 136 7.21 3.43 -16.97
C ASP A 136 6.88 4.84 -16.45
N ILE A 137 7.77 5.37 -15.61
CA ILE A 137 7.65 6.72 -15.06
C ILE A 137 8.71 7.58 -15.75
N PRO A 138 8.34 8.66 -16.47
CA PRO A 138 9.30 9.58 -17.02
C PRO A 138 10.29 10.09 -15.97
N ALA A 139 11.58 10.10 -16.30
CA ALA A 139 12.65 10.37 -15.32
C ALA A 139 12.52 11.74 -14.65
N ASP A 140 12.10 12.76 -15.39
CA ASP A 140 11.85 14.12 -14.89
C ASP A 140 10.65 14.15 -13.91
N VAL A 141 9.59 13.40 -14.19
CA VAL A 141 8.43 13.24 -13.30
C VAL A 141 8.85 12.55 -12.02
N LEU A 142 9.59 11.43 -12.12
CA LEU A 142 10.08 10.70 -10.95
C LEU A 142 10.99 11.59 -10.09
N GLN A 143 11.89 12.34 -10.70
CA GLN A 143 12.77 13.26 -9.99
C GLN A 143 11.99 14.40 -9.31
N ALA A 144 10.98 14.95 -9.96
CA ALA A 144 10.12 15.96 -9.38
C ALA A 144 9.34 15.43 -8.15
N ILE A 145 8.85 14.18 -8.22
CA ILE A 145 8.19 13.51 -7.09
C ILE A 145 9.16 13.32 -5.92
N LYS A 146 10.34 12.76 -6.18
CA LYS A 146 11.37 12.54 -5.15
C LYS A 146 11.80 13.86 -4.49
N GLU A 147 12.01 14.91 -5.27
CA GLU A 147 12.33 16.24 -4.76
C GLU A 147 11.17 16.81 -3.90
N GLY A 148 9.93 16.66 -4.34
CA GLY A 148 8.76 17.03 -3.53
C GLY A 148 8.72 16.29 -2.19
N MET A 149 9.02 15.00 -2.21
CA MET A 149 9.10 14.17 -0.99
C MET A 149 10.28 14.57 -0.09
N ARG A 150 11.43 14.94 -0.66
CA ARG A 150 12.56 15.48 0.08
C ARG A 150 12.18 16.77 0.83
N ARG A 151 11.48 17.67 0.16
CA ARG A 151 11.04 18.96 0.74
C ARG A 151 10.10 18.79 1.93
N VAL A 152 9.35 17.71 2.02
CA VAL A 152 8.54 17.42 3.23
C VAL A 152 9.42 17.37 4.48
N ASN A 153 10.66 16.88 4.34
CA ASN A 153 11.59 16.68 5.45
C ASN A 153 12.58 17.84 5.65
N THR A 154 12.80 18.66 4.61
CA THR A 154 13.81 19.72 4.63
C THR A 154 13.23 21.13 4.61
N SER A 155 11.91 21.28 4.46
CA SER A 155 11.25 22.59 4.51
C SER A 155 10.88 22.99 5.94
N PRO A 156 11.31 24.18 6.40
CA PRO A 156 10.92 24.69 7.73
C PRO A 156 9.41 24.83 7.94
N SER A 157 8.63 24.92 6.85
CA SER A 157 7.16 24.97 6.93
C SER A 157 6.53 23.67 7.50
N ASN A 158 7.26 22.56 7.43
CA ASN A 158 6.87 21.29 8.07
C ASN A 158 7.71 21.05 9.33
N ALA A 159 7.44 21.82 10.37
CA ALA A 159 8.28 21.93 11.56
C ALA A 159 8.70 20.59 12.17
N THR A 160 7.78 19.60 12.28
CA THR A 160 8.08 18.29 12.88
C THR A 160 9.06 17.50 12.05
N ASN A 161 8.81 17.32 10.75
CA ASN A 161 9.70 16.57 9.87
C ASN A 161 11.05 17.29 9.69
N TYR A 162 11.02 18.62 9.60
CA TYR A 162 12.23 19.44 9.54
C TYR A 162 13.12 19.22 10.77
N ALA A 163 12.54 19.25 11.98
CA ALA A 163 13.29 19.01 13.21
C ALA A 163 13.93 17.60 13.27
N LEU A 164 13.28 16.61 12.64
CA LEU A 164 13.79 15.23 12.61
C LEU A 164 14.87 14.99 11.56
N PHE A 165 14.72 15.58 10.38
CA PHE A 165 15.48 15.16 9.20
C PHE A 165 16.35 16.23 8.55
N ALA A 166 16.15 17.52 8.82
CA ALA A 166 16.91 18.56 8.15
C ALA A 166 18.43 18.46 8.33
N ASN A 167 18.85 17.99 9.52
CA ASN A 167 20.25 17.75 9.86
C ASN A 167 20.59 16.26 9.94
N PHE A 168 19.73 15.37 9.47
CA PHE A 168 20.03 13.96 9.43
C PHE A 168 21.03 13.69 8.31
N PRO A 169 22.17 13.00 8.57
CA PRO A 169 23.25 12.88 7.59
C PRO A 169 22.87 12.12 6.33
N ILE A 170 21.81 11.32 6.38
CA ILE A 170 21.29 10.54 5.25
C ILE A 170 20.02 11.20 4.75
N GLU A 171 19.97 11.56 3.48
CA GLU A 171 18.85 12.28 2.91
C GLU A 171 17.61 11.38 2.79
N VAL A 172 16.50 11.81 3.41
CA VAL A 172 15.24 11.08 3.47
C VAL A 172 14.19 11.77 2.62
N ALA A 173 13.59 11.04 1.70
CA ALA A 173 12.40 11.47 0.98
C ALA A 173 11.14 10.85 1.62
N GLY A 174 10.10 11.65 1.87
CA GLY A 174 8.90 11.13 2.52
C GLY A 174 7.64 11.96 2.27
N LYS A 175 6.49 11.43 2.70
CA LYS A 175 5.19 12.10 2.62
C LYS A 175 4.35 11.74 3.83
N THR A 176 3.87 12.76 4.52
CA THR A 176 2.92 12.60 5.62
C THR A 176 1.50 12.41 5.09
N GLY A 177 0.70 11.62 5.81
CA GLY A 177 -0.72 11.48 5.61
C GLY A 177 -1.44 11.58 6.95
N THR A 178 -2.52 12.35 7.00
CA THR A 178 -3.41 12.39 8.15
C THR A 178 -4.77 11.95 7.64
N ALA A 179 -5.24 10.79 8.08
CA ALA A 179 -6.51 10.24 7.64
C ALA A 179 -7.51 10.28 8.79
N ASP A 180 -8.55 11.06 8.59
CA ASP A 180 -9.67 11.09 9.51
C ASP A 180 -10.46 9.78 9.41
N PHE A 181 -11.01 9.34 10.52
CA PHE A 181 -11.89 8.20 10.52
C PHE A 181 -13.14 8.55 11.32
N GLY A 182 -14.28 8.42 10.67
CA GLY A 182 -15.55 8.69 11.33
C GLY A 182 -15.96 10.17 11.37
N THR A 183 -17.01 10.45 12.13
CA THR A 183 -17.62 11.78 12.29
C THR A 183 -16.98 12.54 13.44
N GLN A 184 -17.19 13.88 13.49
CA GLN A 184 -16.77 14.71 14.62
C GLN A 184 -17.32 14.19 15.96
N GLU A 185 -18.54 13.68 15.95
CA GLU A 185 -19.16 13.06 17.13
C GLU A 185 -18.38 11.85 17.66
N GLN A 186 -17.85 11.02 16.76
CA GLN A 186 -17.01 9.88 17.15
C GLN A 186 -15.67 10.33 17.74
N TYR A 187 -15.08 11.44 17.22
CA TYR A 187 -13.90 12.05 17.81
C TYR A 187 -14.19 12.56 19.23
N ASP A 188 -15.26 13.34 19.37
CA ASP A 188 -15.57 14.00 20.63
C ASP A 188 -16.04 12.99 21.71
N TYR A 189 -16.86 12.03 21.32
CA TYR A 189 -17.44 11.05 22.25
C TYR A 189 -16.50 9.90 22.60
N GLN A 190 -15.72 9.40 21.64
CA GLN A 190 -14.81 8.26 21.83
C GLN A 190 -13.37 8.68 22.12
N GLY A 191 -13.06 9.97 22.05
CA GLY A 191 -11.71 10.50 22.23
C GLY A 191 -10.71 10.02 21.14
N ARG A 192 -11.25 9.52 19.99
CA ARG A 192 -10.43 9.05 18.88
C ARG A 192 -9.75 10.21 18.17
N LYS A 193 -8.63 9.94 17.51
CA LYS A 193 -7.88 10.91 16.71
C LYS A 193 -7.59 10.36 15.34
N ALA A 194 -7.26 11.25 14.40
CA ALA A 194 -6.86 10.87 13.05
C ALA A 194 -5.68 9.88 13.04
N TYR A 195 -5.63 9.04 12.04
CA TYR A 195 -4.48 8.16 11.80
C TYR A 195 -3.29 8.99 11.32
N ALA A 196 -2.15 8.80 11.95
CA ALA A 196 -0.90 9.37 11.50
C ALA A 196 -0.20 8.38 10.57
N ASN A 197 -0.12 8.72 9.29
CA ASN A 197 0.55 7.93 8.26
C ASN A 197 1.82 8.63 7.79
N TYR A 198 2.87 7.86 7.56
CA TYR A 198 4.06 8.36 6.93
C TYR A 198 4.66 7.29 6.03
N ILE A 199 5.03 7.71 4.81
CA ILE A 199 5.81 6.93 3.87
C ILE A 199 7.16 7.60 3.69
N SER A 200 8.23 6.83 3.62
CA SER A 200 9.54 7.37 3.25
C SER A 200 10.49 6.32 2.73
N PHE A 201 11.55 6.76 2.09
CA PHE A 201 12.68 5.94 1.67
C PHE A 201 13.99 6.71 1.84
N ALA A 202 15.07 5.98 1.99
CA ALA A 202 16.41 6.54 2.16
C ALA A 202 17.51 5.58 1.66
N PRO A 203 18.69 6.10 1.23
CA PRO A 203 18.93 7.47 0.82
C PRO A 203 18.07 7.88 -0.39
N MET A 204 17.86 9.19 -0.62
CA MET A 204 17.01 9.66 -1.73
C MET A 204 17.51 9.22 -3.10
N ASP A 205 18.82 9.35 -3.34
CA ASP A 205 19.41 9.08 -4.66
C ASP A 205 19.65 7.58 -4.93
N ASN A 206 20.01 6.83 -3.90
CA ASN A 206 20.23 5.38 -3.98
C ASN A 206 19.47 4.65 -2.87
N PRO A 207 18.17 4.48 -2.99
CA PRO A 207 17.31 3.93 -1.95
C PRO A 207 17.71 2.52 -1.54
N LYS A 208 17.92 2.32 -0.24
CA LYS A 208 18.22 1.01 0.37
C LYS A 208 17.06 0.47 1.17
N ILE A 209 16.22 1.35 1.71
CA ILE A 209 15.08 0.97 2.54
C ILE A 209 13.89 1.89 2.26
N ALA A 210 12.71 1.30 2.16
CA ALA A 210 11.43 1.99 2.05
C ALA A 210 10.52 1.58 3.20
N ILE A 211 9.84 2.54 3.80
CA ILE A 211 9.05 2.34 5.01
C ILE A 211 7.66 2.95 4.85
N PHE A 212 6.65 2.25 5.35
CA PHE A 212 5.35 2.79 5.65
C PHE A 212 5.03 2.53 7.12
N SER A 213 4.49 3.52 7.80
CA SER A 213 3.91 3.35 9.13
C SER A 213 2.58 4.06 9.28
N THR A 214 1.70 3.47 10.09
CA THR A 214 0.45 4.06 10.51
C THR A 214 0.32 3.96 12.03
N ILE A 215 -0.06 5.06 12.67
CA ILE A 215 -0.32 5.11 14.11
C ILE A 215 -1.79 5.44 14.29
N TYR A 216 -2.55 4.49 14.84
CA TYR A 216 -3.93 4.70 15.21
C TYR A 216 -4.01 5.77 16.31
N ASP A 217 -4.94 6.70 16.16
CA ASP A 217 -5.08 7.85 17.07
C ASP A 217 -3.82 8.73 17.15
N GLY A 218 -2.97 8.67 16.13
CA GLY A 218 -1.69 9.39 16.05
C GLY A 218 -1.82 10.90 15.83
N ASN A 219 -3.00 11.40 15.57
CA ASN A 219 -3.40 12.80 15.42
C ASN A 219 -2.89 13.46 14.12
N ARG A 220 -1.57 13.54 13.90
CA ARG A 220 -0.96 14.16 12.71
C ARG A 220 0.03 13.23 12.06
N GLY A 221 0.01 13.16 10.72
CA GLY A 221 0.90 12.30 9.96
C GLY A 221 2.38 12.46 10.30
N ALA A 222 2.82 13.67 10.62
CA ALA A 222 4.18 13.95 11.06
C ALA A 222 4.60 13.21 12.34
N ASN A 223 3.65 12.80 13.19
CA ASN A 223 3.96 12.02 14.40
C ASN A 223 4.48 10.60 14.05
N SER A 224 4.10 10.06 12.90
CA SER A 224 4.61 8.78 12.43
C SER A 224 6.07 8.85 11.95
N ALA A 225 6.58 10.03 11.63
CA ALA A 225 7.96 10.24 11.18
C ALA A 225 9.02 9.91 12.25
N PHE A 226 8.67 9.99 13.54
CA PHE A 226 9.55 9.57 14.62
C PHE A 226 9.93 8.09 14.55
N VAL A 227 8.97 7.24 14.17
CA VAL A 227 9.22 5.79 13.98
C VAL A 227 10.23 5.57 12.87
N HIS A 228 10.07 6.28 11.75
CA HIS A 228 10.99 6.17 10.61
C HIS A 228 12.40 6.66 10.97
N LYS A 229 12.50 7.76 11.74
CA LYS A 229 13.79 8.27 12.21
C LYS A 229 14.53 7.21 13.01
N ALA A 230 13.86 6.56 13.97
CA ALA A 230 14.47 5.50 14.78
C ALA A 230 14.90 4.27 13.94
N ILE A 231 14.09 3.90 12.94
CA ILE A 231 14.42 2.80 12.01
C ILE A 231 15.65 3.18 11.18
N TYR A 232 15.75 4.40 10.65
CA TYR A 232 16.90 4.84 9.88
C TYR A 232 18.18 4.90 10.74
N GLU A 233 18.09 5.35 11.98
CA GLU A 233 19.22 5.35 12.91
C GLU A 233 19.73 3.94 13.18
N ALA A 234 18.83 2.98 13.31
CA ALA A 234 19.20 1.58 13.50
C ALA A 234 19.77 0.95 12.21
N TYR A 235 19.11 1.18 11.07
CA TYR A 235 19.49 0.58 9.79
C TYR A 235 20.83 1.11 9.25
N PHE A 236 21.06 2.42 9.37
CA PHE A 236 22.27 3.09 8.90
C PHE A 236 23.29 3.35 10.02
N LYS A 237 23.22 2.60 11.10
CA LYS A 237 24.08 2.83 12.29
C LYS A 237 25.56 2.92 11.94
N ASP A 238 26.05 2.00 11.12
CA ASP A 238 27.48 1.94 10.79
C ASP A 238 27.90 3.12 9.89
N GLU A 239 27.08 3.50 8.92
CA GLU A 239 27.32 4.68 8.10
C GLU A 239 27.25 5.98 8.92
N LEU A 240 26.32 6.08 9.86
CA LEU A 240 26.20 7.24 10.73
C LEU A 240 27.41 7.38 11.65
N LEU A 241 27.90 6.28 12.22
CA LEU A 241 29.11 6.27 13.04
C LEU A 241 30.39 6.61 12.26
N GLN A 242 30.44 6.29 10.95
CA GLN A 242 31.53 6.72 10.07
C GLN A 242 31.51 8.24 9.82
N ILE A 243 30.30 8.84 9.71
CA ILE A 243 30.16 10.29 9.52
C ILE A 243 30.44 11.03 10.84
N ASN A 244 29.92 10.53 11.95
CA ASN A 244 30.11 11.09 13.28
C ASN A 244 30.25 9.97 14.32
N PRO A 245 31.44 9.72 14.86
CA PRO A 245 31.68 8.66 15.88
C PRO A 245 30.87 8.81 17.19
N ASN A 246 30.27 9.98 17.41
CA ASN A 246 29.43 10.27 18.59
C ASN A 246 27.93 10.25 18.28
N TYR A 247 27.55 9.71 17.13
CA TYR A 247 26.15 9.68 16.70
C TYR A 247 25.28 8.78 17.59
#